data_662603f3a16bcd8f0c50d122c56ea616
#
_entry.id   662603f3a16bcd8f0c50d122c56ea616
#
_cell.length_a   1.000
_cell.length_b   1.000
_cell.length_c   1.000
_cell.angle_alpha   90.00
_cell.angle_beta   90.00
_cell.angle_gamma   90.00
#
_symmetry.space_group_name_H-M   'P 1'
#
loop_
_entity.id
_entity.type
_entity.pdbx_description
1 polymer ?
#
loop_
_entity_poly.entity_id
_entity_poly.type
_entity_poly.pdbx_seq_one_letter_code
_entity_poly.pdbx_strand_id
1 'polypeptide(L)'
;MAPQEILIIGAGIAGPPLATFLLLQPLPVTSLPHITILERSPNPHTTYGQNVDIRGAGATVLRKLGLESAVRAYSTGEEGAQFVDERNRVWFAGAADKTGEVQTGTSDKEILRGDLARVLGERLRDVSDDVVAKGGRGVEWVFGERLASLEQDDDAVTVRFAKSGEQRRFDIVVGADGLMSSTRTLAFGEESCIKNLGMYTGFFSLPSAPKDSAWRRWFHAPGRKSIMIRPSGHPGRTTAFMAVLSSTDSRLMDAAKAGRKGVEEQKSLLASYFANCGWECPRLIREMHAAEDFYYSPVAQVKLEKFSKGRVVLLGDAAYCASPISGMGTTLALVGAYTLAGSLVQHPLDHERAFEQYETMMRPTVAKAQKLAPGMPWLIHPETAWGVWFMHALGWMLFEVCGLYLLAARFKGPPANEVPVDDYEFRELEDKGCVREVQKEQR
;
A
#
# COMPACT_ATOMS: atom_id res chain seq x y z
N MET A 1 -9.19 35.54 -0.57
CA MET A 1 -9.97 34.56 0.22
C MET A 1 -9.07 34.01 1.30
N ALA A 2 -9.62 33.60 2.44
CA ALA A 2 -8.85 32.87 3.44
C ALA A 2 -8.39 31.52 2.85
N PRO A 3 -7.17 31.06 3.18
CA PRO A 3 -6.71 29.72 2.80
C PRO A 3 -7.66 28.65 3.34
N GLN A 4 -7.90 27.59 2.54
CA GLN A 4 -8.71 26.46 2.97
C GLN A 4 -8.03 25.68 4.11
N GLU A 5 -8.81 25.22 5.07
CA GLU A 5 -8.38 24.31 6.15
C GLU A 5 -8.69 22.87 5.74
N ILE A 6 -7.66 22.07 5.50
CA ILE A 6 -7.80 20.68 5.01
C ILE A 6 -7.22 19.70 6.04
N LEU A 7 -8.04 18.74 6.47
CA LEU A 7 -7.59 17.62 7.30
C LEU A 7 -7.37 16.38 6.43
N ILE A 8 -6.18 15.79 6.49
CA ILE A 8 -5.85 14.51 5.85
C ILE A 8 -5.60 13.47 6.95
N ILE A 9 -6.38 12.39 6.95
CA ILE A 9 -6.31 11.34 7.95
C ILE A 9 -5.53 10.17 7.40
N GLY A 10 -4.32 9.97 7.89
CA GLY A 10 -3.38 8.93 7.51
C GLY A 10 -2.10 9.46 6.86
N ALA A 11 -0.96 9.19 7.48
CA ALA A 11 0.40 9.51 7.00
C ALA A 11 1.03 8.32 6.22
N GLY A 12 0.20 7.51 5.54
CA GLY A 12 0.66 6.36 4.75
C GLY A 12 1.15 6.74 3.36
N ILE A 13 0.74 5.95 2.34
CA ILE A 13 1.17 6.14 0.95
C ILE A 13 0.36 7.23 0.23
N ALA A 14 -0.89 7.50 0.63
CA ALA A 14 -1.79 8.40 -0.09
C ALA A 14 -1.79 9.83 0.47
N GLY A 15 -1.79 9.99 1.80
CA GLY A 15 -1.90 11.31 2.46
C GLY A 15 -0.75 12.26 2.15
N PRO A 16 0.53 11.86 2.40
CA PRO A 16 1.66 12.75 2.13
C PRO A 16 1.79 13.22 0.68
N PRO A 17 1.61 12.38 -0.37
CA PRO A 17 1.58 12.86 -1.75
C PRO A 17 0.47 13.87 -2.03
N LEU A 18 -0.74 13.64 -1.51
CA LEU A 18 -1.83 14.60 -1.64
C LEU A 18 -1.44 15.96 -1.07
N ALA A 19 -0.95 15.98 0.18
CA ALA A 19 -0.49 17.21 0.83
C ALA A 19 0.64 17.89 0.04
N THR A 20 1.60 17.09 -0.48
CA THR A 20 2.69 17.61 -1.30
C THR A 20 2.16 18.34 -2.53
N PHE A 21 1.28 17.73 -3.33
CA PHE A 21 0.73 18.38 -4.53
C PHE A 21 -0.13 19.61 -4.18
N LEU A 22 -0.89 19.57 -3.08
CA LEU A 22 -1.64 20.74 -2.62
C LEU A 22 -0.74 21.92 -2.24
N LEU A 23 0.49 21.69 -1.78
CA LEU A 23 1.48 22.74 -1.53
C LEU A 23 2.27 23.17 -2.78
N LEU A 24 2.19 22.40 -3.87
CA LEU A 24 2.86 22.70 -5.14
C LEU A 24 1.98 23.48 -6.13
N GLN A 25 0.81 23.93 -5.71
CA GLN A 25 -0.07 24.76 -6.54
C GLN A 25 0.67 26.04 -7.00
N PRO A 26 0.38 26.55 -8.21
CA PRO A 26 0.96 27.78 -8.74
C PRO A 26 0.29 29.03 -8.11
N LEU A 27 0.25 29.08 -6.78
CA LEU A 27 -0.32 30.16 -5.97
C LEU A 27 0.77 30.80 -5.09
N PRO A 28 0.56 32.06 -4.67
CA PRO A 28 1.38 32.65 -3.61
C PRO A 28 1.33 31.76 -2.34
N VAL A 29 2.47 31.59 -1.68
CA VAL A 29 2.57 30.70 -0.51
C VAL A 29 1.61 31.04 0.63
N THR A 30 1.22 32.31 0.74
CA THR A 30 0.24 32.80 1.73
C THR A 30 -1.21 32.44 1.37
N SER A 31 -1.45 31.99 0.15
CA SER A 31 -2.76 31.56 -0.35
C SER A 31 -2.91 30.04 -0.43
N LEU A 32 -1.83 29.29 -0.16
CA LEU A 32 -1.86 27.83 -0.13
C LEU A 32 -2.77 27.32 1.02
N PRO A 33 -3.42 26.17 0.87
CA PRO A 33 -4.25 25.60 1.92
C PRO A 33 -3.43 25.30 3.18
N HIS A 34 -4.07 25.44 4.33
CA HIS A 34 -3.52 24.97 5.59
C HIS A 34 -3.86 23.47 5.76
N ILE A 35 -2.84 22.65 5.84
CA ILE A 35 -3.00 21.20 5.85
C ILE A 35 -2.62 20.64 7.21
N THR A 36 -3.54 19.89 7.82
CA THR A 36 -3.27 19.09 9.01
C THR A 36 -3.25 17.61 8.63
N ILE A 37 -2.17 16.90 8.94
CA ILE A 37 -2.10 15.43 8.80
C ILE A 37 -2.27 14.77 10.16
N LEU A 38 -3.33 13.97 10.29
CA LEU A 38 -3.64 13.17 11.46
C LEU A 38 -3.13 11.74 11.27
N GLU A 39 -2.29 11.24 12.18
CA GLU A 39 -1.78 9.86 12.12
C GLU A 39 -1.94 9.18 13.49
N ARG A 40 -2.56 8.01 13.48
CA ARG A 40 -2.80 7.22 14.71
C ARG A 40 -1.54 6.67 15.37
N SER A 41 -0.48 6.44 14.59
CA SER A 41 0.81 5.99 15.12
C SER A 41 1.56 7.17 15.74
N PRO A 42 2.08 7.03 16.95
CA PRO A 42 2.96 8.06 17.52
C PRO A 42 4.31 8.12 16.79
N ASN A 43 4.70 7.04 16.11
CA ASN A 43 5.92 6.96 15.31
C ASN A 43 5.59 6.34 13.93
N PRO A 44 5.28 7.18 12.93
CA PRO A 44 4.84 6.70 11.60
C PRO A 44 5.96 6.13 10.75
N HIS A 45 7.22 6.41 11.08
CA HIS A 45 8.38 6.04 10.26
C HIS A 45 8.96 4.69 10.65
N THR A 46 8.12 3.66 10.65
CA THR A 46 8.62 2.28 10.75
C THR A 46 9.10 1.83 9.36
N THR A 47 10.36 1.44 9.25
CA THR A 47 11.00 0.92 8.03
C THR A 47 10.50 -0.47 7.64
N TYR A 48 9.32 -0.87 8.10
CA TYR A 48 8.82 -2.23 8.03
C TYR A 48 7.53 -2.31 7.20
N GLY A 49 7.17 -3.50 6.83
CA GLY A 49 5.93 -3.77 6.11
C GLY A 49 6.17 -4.67 4.90
N GLN A 50 5.09 -4.91 4.18
CA GLN A 50 5.11 -5.73 2.96
C GLN A 50 5.87 -5.04 1.82
N ASN A 51 6.42 -5.84 0.93
CA ASN A 51 6.94 -5.35 -0.34
C ASN A 51 5.78 -4.81 -1.19
N VAL A 52 5.96 -3.62 -1.71
CA VAL A 52 5.00 -2.96 -2.61
C VAL A 52 5.68 -2.56 -3.90
N ASP A 53 4.94 -2.57 -4.98
CA ASP A 53 5.41 -2.30 -6.31
C ASP A 53 4.78 -1.03 -6.88
N ILE A 54 5.54 -0.25 -7.63
CA ILE A 54 5.10 1.01 -8.23
C ILE A 54 5.21 0.90 -9.74
N ARG A 55 4.08 1.04 -10.45
CA ARG A 55 3.99 0.78 -11.89
C ARG A 55 3.18 1.83 -12.64
N GLY A 56 3.42 1.92 -13.93
CA GLY A 56 2.60 2.71 -14.86
C GLY A 56 2.43 4.17 -14.40
N ALA A 57 1.19 4.64 -14.29
CA ALA A 57 0.87 5.99 -13.83
C ALA A 57 1.41 6.31 -12.43
N GLY A 58 1.53 5.30 -11.54
CA GLY A 58 2.16 5.49 -10.22
C GLY A 58 3.64 5.87 -10.31
N ALA A 59 4.38 5.31 -11.28
CA ALA A 59 5.77 5.68 -11.53
C ALA A 59 5.89 7.13 -12.06
N THR A 60 4.95 7.55 -12.89
CA THR A 60 4.87 8.95 -13.36
C THR A 60 4.63 9.92 -12.21
N VAL A 61 3.69 9.59 -11.30
CA VAL A 61 3.43 10.42 -10.13
C VAL A 61 4.64 10.46 -9.20
N LEU A 62 5.33 9.32 -9.01
CA LEU A 62 6.56 9.26 -8.22
C LEU A 62 7.65 10.18 -8.79
N ARG A 63 7.81 10.23 -10.12
CA ARG A 63 8.73 11.16 -10.78
C ARG A 63 8.32 12.61 -10.60
N LYS A 64 7.01 12.95 -10.72
CA LYS A 64 6.51 14.30 -10.43
C LYS A 64 6.78 14.73 -8.97
N LEU A 65 6.87 13.79 -8.04
CA LEU A 65 7.31 14.04 -6.66
C LEU A 65 8.85 14.18 -6.52
N GLY A 66 9.61 13.94 -7.59
CA GLY A 66 11.08 13.95 -7.57
C GLY A 66 11.66 12.87 -6.65
N LEU A 67 11.11 11.66 -6.67
CA LEU A 67 11.45 10.56 -5.75
C LEU A 67 11.90 9.28 -6.45
N GLU A 68 12.13 9.31 -7.76
CA GLU A 68 12.47 8.10 -8.49
C GLU A 68 13.81 7.52 -8.03
N SER A 69 14.85 8.32 -7.90
CA SER A 69 16.17 7.92 -7.42
C SER A 69 16.11 7.42 -5.97
N ALA A 70 15.35 8.10 -5.11
CA ALA A 70 15.20 7.70 -3.71
C ALA A 70 14.53 6.32 -3.59
N VAL A 71 13.46 6.05 -4.36
CA VAL A 71 12.79 4.74 -4.35
C VAL A 71 13.69 3.64 -4.89
N ARG A 72 14.43 3.89 -5.98
CA ARG A 72 15.39 2.91 -6.52
C ARG A 72 16.48 2.56 -5.51
N ALA A 73 16.93 3.51 -4.71
CA ALA A 73 17.95 3.29 -3.69
C ALA A 73 17.49 2.37 -2.54
N TYR A 74 16.18 2.34 -2.28
CA TYR A 74 15.56 1.44 -1.29
C TYR A 74 14.89 0.23 -1.91
N SER A 75 15.15 -0.05 -3.21
CA SER A 75 14.62 -1.23 -3.89
C SER A 75 15.02 -2.52 -3.16
N THR A 76 14.09 -3.47 -3.10
CA THR A 76 14.31 -4.78 -2.48
C THR A 76 15.34 -5.63 -3.22
N GLY A 77 15.60 -5.33 -4.48
CA GLY A 77 16.52 -6.08 -5.33
C GLY A 77 16.01 -7.48 -5.70
N GLU A 78 14.71 -7.74 -5.60
CA GLU A 78 14.12 -9.04 -5.91
C GLU A 78 14.40 -9.42 -7.39
N GLU A 79 14.92 -10.63 -7.61
CA GLU A 79 15.31 -11.15 -8.94
C GLU A 79 14.19 -11.92 -9.63
N GLY A 80 13.13 -12.25 -8.91
CA GLY A 80 11.98 -12.99 -9.42
C GLY A 80 11.35 -13.89 -8.37
N ALA A 81 10.50 -14.81 -8.82
CA ALA A 81 9.77 -15.74 -7.97
C ALA A 81 10.12 -17.18 -8.28
N GLN A 82 10.35 -17.99 -7.25
CA GLN A 82 10.54 -19.42 -7.27
C GLN A 82 9.43 -20.11 -6.50
N PHE A 83 8.81 -21.11 -7.11
CA PHE A 83 7.86 -21.99 -6.44
C PHE A 83 8.61 -23.21 -5.93
N VAL A 84 8.57 -23.44 -4.62
CA VAL A 84 9.40 -24.45 -3.95
C VAL A 84 8.57 -25.50 -3.23
N ASP A 85 9.16 -26.70 -3.07
CA ASP A 85 8.58 -27.78 -2.25
C ASP A 85 9.13 -27.76 -0.80
N GLU A 86 8.68 -28.71 0.03
CA GLU A 86 9.11 -28.86 1.43
C GLU A 86 10.63 -29.00 1.60
N ARG A 87 11.32 -29.52 0.59
CA ARG A 87 12.79 -29.70 0.55
C ARG A 87 13.52 -28.51 -0.05
N ASN A 88 12.80 -27.42 -0.30
CA ASN A 88 13.30 -26.20 -0.95
C ASN A 88 13.78 -26.44 -2.40
N ARG A 89 13.30 -27.48 -3.08
CA ARG A 89 13.57 -27.70 -4.50
C ARG A 89 12.65 -26.82 -5.31
N VAL A 90 13.24 -26.13 -6.29
CA VAL A 90 12.49 -25.25 -7.21
C VAL A 90 11.76 -26.13 -8.22
N TRP A 91 10.45 -25.97 -8.31
CA TRP A 91 9.61 -26.57 -9.34
C TRP A 91 9.63 -25.76 -10.63
N PHE A 92 9.44 -24.46 -10.52
CA PHE A 92 9.54 -23.51 -11.62
C PHE A 92 9.84 -22.13 -11.08
N ALA A 93 10.39 -21.27 -11.97
CA ALA A 93 10.77 -19.92 -11.62
C ALA A 93 10.38 -18.93 -12.72
N GLY A 94 10.10 -17.70 -12.32
CA GLY A 94 9.90 -16.56 -13.22
C GLY A 94 10.82 -15.41 -12.82
N ALA A 95 11.73 -15.02 -13.72
CA ALA A 95 12.60 -13.87 -13.48
C ALA A 95 11.80 -12.56 -13.49
N ALA A 96 12.25 -11.59 -12.70
CA ALA A 96 11.75 -10.23 -12.77
C ALA A 96 12.16 -9.56 -14.08
N ASP A 97 11.23 -8.90 -14.76
CA ASP A 97 11.59 -8.01 -15.85
C ASP A 97 12.05 -6.67 -15.29
N LYS A 98 13.34 -6.41 -15.41
CA LYS A 98 13.96 -5.16 -14.99
C LYS A 98 13.95 -4.09 -16.10
N THR A 99 13.50 -4.44 -17.31
CA THR A 99 13.39 -3.47 -18.42
C THR A 99 12.16 -2.60 -18.29
N GLY A 100 11.15 -3.06 -17.54
CA GLY A 100 9.86 -2.41 -17.37
C GLY A 100 8.93 -2.55 -18.60
N GLU A 101 9.32 -3.33 -19.62
CA GLU A 101 8.50 -3.54 -20.81
C GLU A 101 7.39 -4.56 -20.58
N VAL A 102 7.62 -5.52 -19.68
CA VAL A 102 6.66 -6.59 -19.37
C VAL A 102 6.27 -6.55 -17.90
N GLN A 103 5.00 -6.70 -17.60
CA GLN A 103 4.53 -6.83 -16.24
C GLN A 103 4.85 -8.24 -15.70
N THR A 104 5.97 -8.37 -15.01
CA THR A 104 6.29 -9.55 -14.19
C THR A 104 5.82 -9.38 -12.75
N GLY A 105 5.99 -10.40 -11.93
CA GLY A 105 5.63 -10.36 -10.51
C GLY A 105 6.37 -9.31 -9.68
N THR A 106 7.44 -8.70 -10.21
CA THR A 106 8.32 -7.75 -9.51
C THR A 106 8.86 -6.72 -10.50
N SER A 107 9.01 -5.45 -10.11
CA SER A 107 9.65 -4.39 -10.89
C SER A 107 10.93 -3.87 -10.21
N ASP A 108 11.67 -3.02 -10.93
CA ASP A 108 12.83 -2.29 -10.41
C ASP A 108 12.48 -1.25 -9.33
N LYS A 109 11.19 -0.93 -9.19
CA LYS A 109 10.63 0.02 -8.21
C LYS A 109 9.88 -0.71 -7.08
N GLU A 110 10.26 -1.95 -6.78
CA GLU A 110 9.74 -2.64 -5.61
C GLU A 110 10.48 -2.18 -4.35
N ILE A 111 9.73 -1.78 -3.34
CA ILE A 111 10.23 -1.19 -2.09
C ILE A 111 9.41 -1.69 -0.90
N LEU A 112 9.97 -1.67 0.32
CA LEU A 112 9.15 -1.89 1.51
C LEU A 112 8.17 -0.74 1.71
N ARG A 113 6.92 -1.07 2.08
CA ARG A 113 5.86 -0.09 2.31
C ARG A 113 6.24 0.98 3.34
N GLY A 114 6.96 0.59 4.39
CA GLY A 114 7.45 1.50 5.41
C GLY A 114 8.49 2.48 4.87
N ASP A 115 9.45 2.01 4.07
CA ASP A 115 10.44 2.87 3.43
C ASP A 115 9.79 3.85 2.46
N LEU A 116 8.81 3.39 1.66
CA LEU A 116 8.07 4.26 0.77
C LEU A 116 7.31 5.35 1.55
N ALA A 117 6.59 4.98 2.62
CA ALA A 117 5.87 5.94 3.44
C ALA A 117 6.82 6.98 4.07
N ARG A 118 8.02 6.55 4.51
CA ARG A 118 9.06 7.43 5.03
C ARG A 118 9.55 8.41 3.96
N VAL A 119 9.91 7.93 2.78
CA VAL A 119 10.41 8.75 1.67
C VAL A 119 9.35 9.78 1.24
N LEU A 120 8.08 9.39 1.16
CA LEU A 120 6.97 10.29 0.86
C LEU A 120 6.77 11.35 1.96
N GLY A 121 6.86 10.94 3.23
CA GLY A 121 6.73 11.86 4.37
C GLY A 121 7.90 12.85 4.47
N GLU A 122 9.14 12.40 4.19
CA GLU A 122 10.33 13.26 4.13
C GLU A 122 10.20 14.30 3.01
N ARG A 123 9.72 13.87 1.82
CA ARG A 123 9.48 14.82 0.71
C ARG A 123 8.45 15.89 1.08
N LEU A 124 7.37 15.48 1.75
CA LEU A 124 6.37 16.46 2.21
C LEU A 124 6.95 17.44 3.22
N ARG A 125 7.80 16.98 4.15
CA ARG A 125 8.47 17.89 5.09
C ARG A 125 9.33 18.92 4.36
N ASP A 126 10.14 18.52 3.38
CA ASP A 126 10.97 19.45 2.63
C ASP A 126 10.14 20.50 1.89
N VAL A 127 9.04 20.09 1.26
CA VAL A 127 8.13 21.02 0.57
C VAL A 127 7.44 21.95 1.59
N SER A 128 7.03 21.42 2.73
CA SER A 128 6.45 22.20 3.83
C SER A 128 7.44 23.23 4.39
N ASP A 129 8.69 22.82 4.61
CA ASP A 129 9.75 23.73 5.13
C ASP A 129 10.08 24.83 4.12
N ASP A 130 10.08 24.53 2.80
CA ASP A 130 10.23 25.54 1.74
C ASP A 130 9.08 26.56 1.75
N VAL A 131 7.84 26.09 1.95
CA VAL A 131 6.67 26.97 2.07
C VAL A 131 6.79 27.87 3.31
N VAL A 132 7.20 27.33 4.45
CA VAL A 132 7.41 28.11 5.69
C VAL A 132 8.53 29.13 5.52
N ALA A 133 9.65 28.75 4.91
CA ALA A 133 10.78 29.68 4.64
C ALA A 133 10.39 30.86 3.75
N LYS A 134 9.34 30.68 2.91
CA LYS A 134 8.78 31.71 2.05
C LYS A 134 7.61 32.49 2.70
N GLY A 135 7.34 32.27 4.00
CA GLY A 135 6.31 32.99 4.78
C GLY A 135 4.89 32.37 4.66
N GLY A 136 4.75 31.18 4.09
CA GLY A 136 3.49 30.43 4.09
C GLY A 136 3.30 29.59 5.36
N ARG A 137 2.15 28.95 5.48
CA ARG A 137 1.88 27.94 6.53
C ARG A 137 2.30 26.57 6.01
N GLY A 138 3.17 25.88 6.71
CA GLY A 138 3.53 24.51 6.41
C GLY A 138 2.43 23.51 6.82
N VAL A 139 2.78 22.22 6.77
CA VAL A 139 1.90 21.13 7.22
C VAL A 139 1.99 20.98 8.73
N GLU A 140 0.85 20.97 9.40
CA GLU A 140 0.72 20.56 10.79
C GLU A 140 0.63 19.01 10.87
N TRP A 141 1.48 18.41 11.73
CA TRP A 141 1.48 16.98 11.97
C TRP A 141 0.93 16.67 13.35
N VAL A 142 -0.15 15.87 13.40
CA VAL A 142 -0.78 15.39 14.64
C VAL A 142 -0.62 13.88 14.73
N PHE A 143 0.38 13.44 15.49
CA PHE A 143 0.71 12.02 15.68
C PHE A 143 0.09 11.43 16.95
N GLY A 144 -0.13 10.11 16.96
CA GLY A 144 -0.66 9.39 18.11
C GLY A 144 -2.13 9.66 18.38
N GLU A 145 -2.86 10.20 17.39
CA GLU A 145 -4.24 10.64 17.49
C GLU A 145 -5.12 10.00 16.42
N ARG A 146 -6.43 9.94 16.64
CA ARG A 146 -7.44 9.43 15.72
C ARG A 146 -8.75 10.18 15.87
N LEU A 147 -9.64 10.05 14.90
CA LEU A 147 -11.00 10.61 15.03
C LEU A 147 -11.82 9.82 16.04
N ALA A 148 -12.56 10.55 16.88
CA ALA A 148 -13.66 10.03 17.71
C ALA A 148 -15.02 10.24 17.04
N SER A 149 -15.24 11.43 16.46
CA SER A 149 -16.44 11.76 15.73
C SER A 149 -16.16 12.71 14.57
N LEU A 150 -17.07 12.73 13.63
CA LEU A 150 -17.06 13.60 12.46
C LEU A 150 -18.50 14.01 12.20
N GLU A 151 -18.74 15.31 12.19
CA GLU A 151 -20.04 15.92 11.89
C GLU A 151 -19.82 17.00 10.84
N GLN A 152 -20.72 17.14 9.90
CA GLN A 152 -20.61 18.17 8.85
C GLN A 152 -21.89 18.99 8.74
N ASP A 153 -21.70 20.27 8.46
CA ASP A 153 -22.74 21.21 8.08
C ASP A 153 -22.48 21.73 6.65
N ASP A 154 -23.24 22.71 6.18
CA ASP A 154 -23.08 23.26 4.82
C ASP A 154 -21.73 23.97 4.61
N ASP A 155 -21.09 24.45 5.67
CA ASP A 155 -19.88 25.26 5.61
C ASP A 155 -18.59 24.49 5.93
N ALA A 156 -18.64 23.46 6.81
CA ALA A 156 -17.43 22.80 7.28
C ALA A 156 -17.71 21.40 7.86
N VAL A 157 -16.62 20.71 8.18
CA VAL A 157 -16.59 19.45 8.93
C VAL A 157 -15.99 19.71 10.30
N THR A 158 -16.76 19.42 11.35
CA THR A 158 -16.29 19.44 12.73
C THR A 158 -15.82 18.04 13.11
N VAL A 159 -14.57 17.92 13.50
CA VAL A 159 -13.99 16.65 13.98
C VAL A 159 -13.64 16.75 15.45
N ARG A 160 -13.76 15.63 16.18
CA ARG A 160 -13.26 15.48 17.53
C ARG A 160 -12.17 14.41 17.56
N PHE A 161 -11.04 14.73 18.17
CA PHE A 161 -9.94 13.81 18.35
C PHE A 161 -10.19 12.90 19.55
N ALA A 162 -9.80 11.62 19.44
CA ALA A 162 -10.20 10.60 20.40
C ALA A 162 -9.41 10.66 21.70
N LYS A 163 -8.13 11.03 21.65
CA LYS A 163 -7.24 11.04 22.82
C LYS A 163 -7.23 12.39 23.53
N SER A 164 -7.09 13.47 22.78
CA SER A 164 -7.08 14.83 23.33
C SER A 164 -8.47 15.36 23.66
N GLY A 165 -9.50 14.87 22.99
CA GLY A 165 -10.85 15.41 23.07
C GLY A 165 -11.03 16.74 22.34
N GLU A 166 -9.98 17.28 21.72
CA GLU A 166 -9.99 18.54 20.99
C GLU A 166 -10.96 18.48 19.82
N GLN A 167 -11.69 19.59 19.61
CA GLN A 167 -12.55 19.79 18.44
C GLN A 167 -11.94 20.81 17.51
N ARG A 168 -11.94 20.50 16.20
CA ARG A 168 -11.50 21.41 15.14
C ARG A 168 -12.46 21.42 13.98
N ARG A 169 -12.48 22.53 13.25
CA ARG A 169 -13.28 22.69 12.01
C ARG A 169 -12.35 22.72 10.80
N PHE A 170 -12.78 22.08 9.72
CA PHE A 170 -12.06 22.01 8.45
C PHE A 170 -13.03 22.20 7.29
N ASP A 171 -12.59 22.84 6.22
CA ASP A 171 -13.39 22.99 4.99
C ASP A 171 -13.54 21.65 4.26
N ILE A 172 -12.50 20.82 4.32
CA ILE A 172 -12.43 19.49 3.67
C ILE A 172 -11.75 18.50 4.60
N VAL A 173 -12.29 17.27 4.64
CA VAL A 173 -11.69 16.14 5.33
C VAL A 173 -11.40 15.02 4.32
N VAL A 174 -10.16 14.56 4.26
CA VAL A 174 -9.72 13.47 3.39
C VAL A 174 -9.37 12.22 4.22
N GLY A 175 -10.13 11.14 4.03
CA GLY A 175 -9.85 9.84 4.64
C GLY A 175 -8.85 9.04 3.82
N ALA A 176 -7.58 9.00 4.23
CA ALA A 176 -6.49 8.22 3.65
C ALA A 176 -5.97 7.14 4.63
N ASP A 177 -6.84 6.68 5.54
CA ASP A 177 -6.55 5.82 6.69
C ASP A 177 -6.66 4.30 6.39
N GLY A 178 -6.66 3.94 5.11
CA GLY A 178 -6.45 2.58 4.61
C GLY A 178 -7.69 1.67 4.65
N LEU A 179 -7.47 0.36 4.46
CA LEU A 179 -8.54 -0.64 4.32
C LEU A 179 -9.58 -0.58 5.43
N MET A 180 -9.14 -0.47 6.69
CA MET A 180 -10.01 -0.41 7.88
C MET A 180 -10.29 1.04 8.29
N SER A 181 -10.61 1.90 7.32
CA SER A 181 -10.83 3.33 7.50
C SER A 181 -11.90 3.65 8.54
N SER A 182 -11.52 4.33 9.59
CA SER A 182 -12.46 4.91 10.56
C SER A 182 -13.20 6.12 9.99
N THR A 183 -12.55 6.88 9.11
CA THR A 183 -13.15 8.01 8.41
C THR A 183 -14.31 7.55 7.54
N ARG A 184 -14.12 6.44 6.80
CA ARG A 184 -15.21 5.85 6.02
C ARG A 184 -16.38 5.44 6.91
N THR A 185 -16.14 4.78 8.03
CA THR A 185 -17.19 4.36 8.96
C THR A 185 -17.95 5.56 9.53
N LEU A 186 -17.22 6.60 9.98
CA LEU A 186 -17.83 7.79 10.57
C LEU A 186 -18.64 8.62 9.56
N ALA A 187 -18.14 8.78 8.33
CA ALA A 187 -18.78 9.64 7.33
C ALA A 187 -19.89 8.92 6.53
N PHE A 188 -19.70 7.63 6.21
CA PHE A 188 -20.59 6.89 5.31
C PHE A 188 -21.49 5.88 6.02
N GLY A 189 -21.20 5.55 7.28
CA GLY A 189 -21.92 4.55 8.06
C GLY A 189 -21.32 3.15 7.97
N GLU A 190 -21.97 2.18 8.59
CA GLU A 190 -21.54 0.77 8.63
C GLU A 190 -21.98 -0.04 7.40
N GLU A 191 -21.95 0.54 6.22
CA GLU A 191 -22.24 -0.24 5.02
C GLU A 191 -21.15 -1.29 4.76
N SER A 192 -21.57 -2.48 4.35
CA SER A 192 -20.65 -3.60 4.08
C SER A 192 -19.94 -3.44 2.74
N CYS A 193 -19.22 -2.33 2.57
CA CYS A 193 -18.42 -2.03 1.39
C CYS A 193 -17.12 -2.86 1.30
N ILE A 194 -16.72 -3.55 2.37
CA ILE A 194 -15.53 -4.40 2.41
C ILE A 194 -15.89 -5.81 1.97
N LYS A 195 -15.47 -6.15 0.75
CA LYS A 195 -15.59 -7.51 0.21
C LYS A 195 -14.37 -8.34 0.61
N ASN A 196 -14.49 -9.17 1.65
CA ASN A 196 -13.44 -10.13 2.02
C ASN A 196 -13.32 -11.23 0.96
N LEU A 197 -12.07 -11.57 0.61
CA LEU A 197 -11.75 -12.63 -0.37
C LEU A 197 -11.49 -13.99 0.29
N GLY A 198 -11.68 -14.10 1.60
CA GLY A 198 -11.48 -15.32 2.38
C GLY A 198 -10.02 -15.65 2.68
N MET A 199 -9.09 -14.75 2.37
CA MET A 199 -7.66 -14.89 2.63
C MET A 199 -7.23 -13.94 3.75
N TYR A 200 -6.43 -14.45 4.67
CA TYR A 200 -5.89 -13.72 5.82
C TYR A 200 -4.39 -13.88 5.87
N THR A 201 -3.68 -12.80 6.18
CA THR A 201 -2.24 -12.76 6.00
C THR A 201 -1.53 -12.14 7.18
N GLY A 202 -0.40 -12.74 7.57
CA GLY A 202 0.57 -12.13 8.46
C GLY A 202 1.83 -11.74 7.70
N PHE A 203 2.29 -10.52 7.91
CA PHE A 203 3.54 -9.97 7.37
C PHE A 203 4.47 -9.64 8.52
N PHE A 204 5.76 -9.92 8.37
CA PHE A 204 6.78 -9.58 9.35
C PHE A 204 8.17 -9.63 8.73
N SER A 205 9.11 -8.95 9.36
CA SER A 205 10.53 -9.03 9.00
C SER A 205 11.26 -9.98 9.97
N LEU A 206 12.29 -10.65 9.44
CA LEU A 206 13.09 -11.60 10.20
C LEU A 206 14.57 -11.51 9.81
N PRO A 207 15.49 -12.00 10.65
CA PRO A 207 16.89 -12.13 10.27
C PRO A 207 17.06 -13.04 9.06
N SER A 208 17.91 -12.65 8.10
CA SER A 208 18.21 -13.47 6.94
C SER A 208 18.96 -14.73 7.35
N ALA A 209 18.59 -15.85 6.74
CA ALA A 209 19.34 -17.10 6.84
C ALA A 209 20.27 -17.27 5.62
N PRO A 210 21.34 -18.09 5.71
CA PRO A 210 22.28 -18.31 4.59
C PRO A 210 21.64 -18.78 3.28
N LYS A 211 20.47 -19.40 3.37
CA LYS A 211 19.68 -19.87 2.22
C LYS A 211 18.67 -18.85 1.69
N ASP A 212 18.49 -17.73 2.35
CA ASP A 212 17.66 -16.64 1.84
C ASP A 212 18.44 -15.95 0.72
N SER A 213 17.78 -15.71 -0.40
CA SER A 213 18.38 -15.18 -1.62
C SER A 213 17.62 -13.95 -2.11
N ALA A 214 18.09 -13.37 -3.20
CA ALA A 214 17.39 -12.30 -3.89
C ALA A 214 16.10 -12.77 -4.60
N TRP A 215 15.82 -14.06 -4.59
CA TRP A 215 14.61 -14.62 -5.14
C TRP A 215 13.52 -14.72 -4.09
N ARG A 216 12.28 -14.31 -4.45
CA ARG A 216 11.08 -14.63 -3.67
C ARG A 216 10.84 -16.14 -3.74
N ARG A 217 10.82 -16.82 -2.60
CA ARG A 217 10.47 -18.23 -2.51
C ARG A 217 9.03 -18.37 -2.04
N TRP A 218 8.21 -19.04 -2.83
CA TRP A 218 6.80 -19.25 -2.56
C TRP A 218 6.51 -20.74 -2.34
N PHE A 219 6.14 -21.08 -1.14
CA PHE A 219 5.78 -22.42 -0.70
C PHE A 219 4.28 -22.51 -0.49
N HIS A 220 3.67 -23.60 -0.99
CA HIS A 220 2.27 -23.93 -0.76
C HIS A 220 2.15 -25.19 0.04
N ALA A 221 1.31 -25.17 1.10
CA ALA A 221 0.97 -26.33 1.92
C ALA A 221 -0.50 -26.74 1.72
N PRO A 222 -0.84 -28.01 1.92
CA PRO A 222 -2.23 -28.45 1.96
C PRO A 222 -3.04 -27.70 3.01
N GLY A 223 -4.37 -27.63 2.81
CA GLY A 223 -5.25 -26.85 3.68
C GLY A 223 -5.24 -25.37 3.36
N ARG A 224 -5.05 -25.00 2.07
CA ARG A 224 -5.16 -23.63 1.56
C ARG A 224 -4.22 -22.63 2.24
N LYS A 225 -2.98 -23.04 2.40
CA LYS A 225 -1.94 -22.27 3.08
C LYS A 225 -0.78 -21.95 2.16
N SER A 226 -0.20 -20.77 2.30
CA SER A 226 1.02 -20.43 1.57
C SER A 226 1.94 -19.53 2.39
N ILE A 227 3.22 -19.60 2.04
CA ILE A 227 4.27 -18.80 2.66
C ILE A 227 5.12 -18.21 1.54
N MET A 228 5.47 -16.94 1.66
CA MET A 228 6.52 -16.31 0.85
C MET A 228 7.62 -15.81 1.76
N ILE A 229 8.87 -16.01 1.34
CA ILE A 229 10.06 -15.37 1.90
C ILE A 229 10.65 -14.51 0.79
N ARG A 230 10.96 -13.26 1.10
CA ARG A 230 11.35 -12.25 0.11
C ARG A 230 12.52 -11.39 0.60
N PRO A 231 13.40 -10.90 -0.29
CA PRO A 231 14.40 -9.91 0.08
C PRO A 231 13.72 -8.62 0.56
N SER A 232 14.32 -7.95 1.52
CA SER A 232 13.79 -6.70 2.08
C SER A 232 14.47 -5.45 1.51
N GLY A 233 15.61 -5.60 0.82
CA GLY A 233 16.51 -4.49 0.48
C GLY A 233 17.38 -3.99 1.64
N HIS A 234 17.16 -4.50 2.86
CA HIS A 234 17.98 -4.18 4.04
C HIS A 234 18.97 -5.32 4.32
N PRO A 235 20.26 -5.02 4.52
CA PRO A 235 21.26 -6.03 4.84
C PRO A 235 20.90 -6.86 6.07
N GLY A 236 21.05 -8.18 5.98
CA GLY A 236 20.79 -9.10 7.07
C GLY A 236 19.30 -9.30 7.43
N ARG A 237 18.39 -8.75 6.65
CA ARG A 237 16.94 -8.88 6.87
C ARG A 237 16.20 -9.40 5.66
N THR A 238 15.15 -10.12 5.93
CA THR A 238 14.24 -10.76 4.96
C THR A 238 12.80 -10.49 5.41
N THR A 239 11.85 -10.49 4.51
CA THR A 239 10.43 -10.39 4.84
C THR A 239 9.73 -11.73 4.65
N ALA A 240 8.75 -12.02 5.47
CA ALA A 240 7.88 -13.18 5.34
C ALA A 240 6.41 -12.77 5.24
N PHE A 241 5.70 -13.58 4.48
CA PHE A 241 4.26 -13.50 4.29
C PHE A 241 3.69 -14.90 4.53
N MET A 242 2.77 -15.02 5.49
CA MET A 242 2.07 -16.26 5.79
C MET A 242 0.58 -16.07 5.56
N ALA A 243 -0.01 -16.88 4.69
CA ALA A 243 -1.40 -16.74 4.26
C ALA A 243 -2.22 -18.00 4.50
N VAL A 244 -3.44 -17.80 4.97
CA VAL A 244 -4.46 -18.83 5.17
C VAL A 244 -5.73 -18.43 4.45
N LEU A 245 -6.33 -19.36 3.70
CA LEU A 245 -7.65 -19.15 3.11
C LEU A 245 -8.69 -19.98 3.87
N SER A 246 -9.73 -19.29 4.33
CA SER A 246 -10.91 -19.91 4.92
C SER A 246 -12.13 -19.00 4.74
N SER A 247 -13.25 -19.59 4.36
CA SER A 247 -14.54 -18.90 4.33
C SER A 247 -15.42 -19.23 5.55
N THR A 248 -14.99 -20.17 6.39
CA THR A 248 -15.78 -20.72 7.48
C THR A 248 -15.22 -20.48 8.87
N ASP A 249 -13.92 -20.25 9.02
CA ASP A 249 -13.30 -19.98 10.33
C ASP A 249 -13.42 -18.51 10.71
N SER A 250 -14.40 -18.21 11.57
CA SER A 250 -14.65 -16.85 12.06
C SER A 250 -13.49 -16.25 12.85
N ARG A 251 -12.66 -17.10 13.51
CA ARG A 251 -11.51 -16.65 14.31
C ARG A 251 -10.55 -15.77 13.50
N LEU A 252 -10.40 -16.06 12.20
CA LEU A 252 -9.52 -15.29 11.31
C LEU A 252 -10.02 -13.84 11.15
N MET A 253 -11.33 -13.65 10.98
CA MET A 253 -11.94 -12.32 10.88
C MET A 253 -11.95 -11.61 12.23
N ASP A 254 -12.25 -12.33 13.31
CA ASP A 254 -12.27 -11.76 14.66
C ASP A 254 -10.88 -11.27 15.06
N ALA A 255 -9.84 -12.03 14.73
CA ALA A 255 -8.45 -11.61 14.90
C ALA A 255 -8.11 -10.34 14.07
N ALA A 256 -8.66 -10.21 12.85
CA ALA A 256 -8.47 -9.00 12.04
C ALA A 256 -9.15 -7.78 12.66
N LYS A 257 -10.36 -7.94 13.21
CA LYS A 257 -11.10 -6.86 13.89
C LYS A 257 -10.42 -6.40 15.17
N ALA A 258 -9.73 -7.29 15.90
CA ALA A 258 -8.98 -6.96 17.11
C ALA A 258 -7.82 -5.96 16.84
N GLY A 259 -7.32 -5.91 15.59
CA GLY A 259 -6.28 -4.99 15.18
C GLY A 259 -5.00 -5.15 16.01
N ARG A 260 -4.31 -4.05 16.32
CA ARG A 260 -3.04 -4.09 17.07
C ARG A 260 -3.17 -4.57 18.52
N LYS A 261 -4.37 -4.56 19.09
CA LYS A 261 -4.58 -5.08 20.46
C LYS A 261 -4.56 -6.60 20.53
N GLY A 262 -4.81 -7.28 19.40
CA GLY A 262 -4.84 -8.73 19.31
C GLY A 262 -3.61 -9.34 18.62
N VAL A 263 -2.44 -8.69 18.64
CA VAL A 263 -1.24 -9.15 17.92
C VAL A 263 -0.79 -10.53 18.36
N GLU A 264 -0.76 -10.81 19.66
CA GLU A 264 -0.30 -12.11 20.18
C GLU A 264 -1.29 -13.24 19.84
N GLU A 265 -2.59 -12.96 19.88
CA GLU A 265 -3.63 -13.89 19.44
C GLU A 265 -3.56 -14.13 17.94
N GLN A 266 -3.28 -13.09 17.13
CA GLN A 266 -3.08 -13.20 15.67
C GLN A 266 -1.87 -14.08 15.35
N LYS A 267 -0.72 -13.87 16.03
CA LYS A 267 0.48 -14.68 15.88
C LYS A 267 0.21 -16.14 16.28
N SER A 268 -0.44 -16.36 17.41
CA SER A 268 -0.80 -17.69 17.90
C SER A 268 -1.75 -18.41 16.98
N LEU A 269 -2.75 -17.72 16.44
CA LEU A 269 -3.69 -18.27 15.47
C LEU A 269 -2.97 -18.71 14.19
N LEU A 270 -2.13 -17.85 13.58
CA LEU A 270 -1.33 -18.22 12.42
C LEU A 270 -0.38 -19.38 12.74
N ALA A 271 0.32 -19.35 13.86
CA ALA A 271 1.20 -20.44 14.26
C ALA A 271 0.46 -21.79 14.31
N SER A 272 -0.78 -21.82 14.80
CA SER A 272 -1.59 -23.02 14.84
C SER A 272 -1.89 -23.61 13.43
N TYR A 273 -2.10 -22.75 12.44
CA TYR A 273 -2.31 -23.19 11.06
C TYR A 273 -1.04 -23.78 10.42
N PHE A 274 0.14 -23.28 10.78
CA PHE A 274 1.40 -23.63 10.15
C PHE A 274 2.26 -24.62 10.94
N ALA A 275 1.86 -25.04 12.15
CA ALA A 275 2.63 -25.91 13.05
C ALA A 275 3.17 -27.19 12.37
N ASN A 276 2.40 -27.78 11.44
CA ASN A 276 2.72 -29.05 10.77
C ASN A 276 2.93 -28.89 9.25
N CYS A 277 3.32 -27.72 8.78
CA CYS A 277 3.44 -27.48 7.33
C CYS A 277 4.81 -27.80 6.72
N GLY A 278 5.80 -28.17 7.53
CA GLY A 278 7.16 -28.46 7.04
C GLY A 278 7.90 -27.20 6.57
N TRP A 279 8.84 -27.36 5.64
CA TRP A 279 9.69 -26.31 5.04
C TRP A 279 10.34 -25.40 6.10
N GLU A 280 10.18 -24.09 5.97
CA GLU A 280 10.71 -23.06 6.89
C GLU A 280 9.77 -22.77 8.08
N CYS A 281 8.61 -23.45 8.21
CA CYS A 281 7.60 -23.10 9.20
C CYS A 281 8.12 -23.02 10.64
N PRO A 282 8.98 -23.97 11.15
CA PRO A 282 9.50 -23.85 12.50
C PRO A 282 10.31 -22.57 12.73
N ARG A 283 11.13 -22.15 11.75
CA ARG A 283 11.87 -20.89 11.80
C ARG A 283 10.90 -19.71 11.78
N LEU A 284 10.00 -19.68 10.80
CA LEU A 284 9.10 -18.56 10.60
C LEU A 284 8.13 -18.33 11.76
N ILE A 285 7.63 -19.39 12.40
CA ILE A 285 6.78 -19.27 13.59
C ILE A 285 7.58 -18.66 14.75
N ARG A 286 8.80 -19.10 14.99
CA ARG A 286 9.66 -18.53 16.02
C ARG A 286 9.96 -17.05 15.78
N GLU A 287 10.38 -16.70 14.53
CA GLU A 287 10.70 -15.33 14.16
C GLU A 287 9.46 -14.44 14.14
N MET A 288 8.29 -14.98 13.76
CA MET A 288 7.02 -14.25 13.81
C MET A 288 6.67 -13.83 15.25
N HIS A 289 6.86 -14.73 16.23
CA HIS A 289 6.61 -14.38 17.64
C HIS A 289 7.58 -13.30 18.13
N ALA A 290 8.82 -13.30 17.68
CA ALA A 290 9.83 -12.30 18.02
C ALA A 290 9.70 -10.98 17.23
N ALA A 291 8.93 -10.96 16.14
CA ALA A 291 8.83 -9.79 15.28
C ALA A 291 8.02 -8.65 15.93
N GLU A 292 8.61 -7.46 15.99
CA GLU A 292 7.96 -6.23 16.49
C GLU A 292 7.07 -5.57 15.43
N ASP A 293 7.36 -5.82 14.15
CA ASP A 293 6.70 -5.25 12.98
C ASP A 293 5.57 -6.13 12.43
N PHE A 294 5.16 -7.15 13.19
CA PHE A 294 4.10 -8.05 12.75
C PHE A 294 2.81 -7.29 12.41
N TYR A 295 2.27 -7.57 11.24
CA TYR A 295 1.04 -7.00 10.74
C TYR A 295 0.10 -8.08 10.20
N TYR A 296 -1.12 -8.13 10.73
CA TYR A 296 -2.16 -9.06 10.30
C TYR A 296 -3.27 -8.31 9.55
N SER A 297 -3.70 -8.85 8.42
CA SER A 297 -4.75 -8.22 7.60
C SER A 297 -5.59 -9.24 6.84
N PRO A 298 -6.90 -9.00 6.72
CA PRO A 298 -7.71 -9.68 5.73
C PRO A 298 -7.33 -9.17 4.33
N VAL A 299 -7.36 -10.06 3.35
CA VAL A 299 -7.26 -9.68 1.94
C VAL A 299 -8.66 -9.36 1.45
N ALA A 300 -8.90 -8.09 1.16
CA ALA A 300 -10.22 -7.59 0.84
C ALA A 300 -10.19 -6.51 -0.24
N GLN A 301 -11.34 -6.21 -0.79
CA GLN A 301 -11.59 -5.06 -1.67
C GLN A 301 -12.57 -4.11 -1.00
N VAL A 302 -12.40 -2.81 -1.22
CA VAL A 302 -13.39 -1.79 -0.84
C VAL A 302 -14.16 -1.39 -2.09
N LYS A 303 -15.48 -1.51 -2.04
CA LYS A 303 -16.40 -1.17 -3.15
C LYS A 303 -17.42 -0.18 -2.66
N LEU A 304 -17.23 1.07 -3.03
CA LEU A 304 -18.12 2.18 -2.70
C LEU A 304 -18.85 2.69 -3.94
N GLU A 305 -20.10 3.08 -3.78
CA GLU A 305 -20.89 3.78 -4.81
C GLU A 305 -20.37 5.20 -5.04
N LYS A 306 -20.00 5.88 -3.96
CA LYS A 306 -19.44 7.24 -3.98
C LYS A 306 -18.16 7.29 -3.17
N PHE A 307 -17.14 8.05 -3.66
CA PHE A 307 -15.90 8.26 -2.93
C PHE A 307 -15.98 9.46 -1.99
N SER A 308 -17.02 10.27 -2.09
CA SER A 308 -17.24 11.44 -1.26
C SER A 308 -18.66 11.50 -0.71
N LYS A 309 -18.83 12.23 0.40
CA LYS A 309 -20.12 12.56 0.99
C LYS A 309 -20.01 13.94 1.64
N GLY A 310 -20.68 14.94 1.03
CA GLY A 310 -20.53 16.34 1.42
C GLY A 310 -19.06 16.78 1.33
N ARG A 311 -18.49 17.28 2.41
CA ARG A 311 -17.12 17.79 2.51
C ARG A 311 -16.07 16.72 2.87
N VAL A 312 -16.48 15.45 2.93
CA VAL A 312 -15.59 14.32 3.23
C VAL A 312 -15.35 13.52 1.97
N VAL A 313 -14.08 13.31 1.62
CA VAL A 313 -13.64 12.46 0.49
C VAL A 313 -12.70 11.38 0.97
N LEU A 314 -12.77 10.19 0.37
CA LEU A 314 -11.90 9.05 0.67
C LEU A 314 -10.85 8.89 -0.41
N LEU A 315 -9.66 8.39 -0.01
CA LEU A 315 -8.50 8.26 -0.87
C LEU A 315 -7.77 6.92 -0.62
N GLY A 316 -7.25 6.32 -1.66
CA GLY A 316 -6.48 5.08 -1.58
C GLY A 316 -7.32 3.89 -1.10
N ASP A 317 -6.74 3.04 -0.24
CA ASP A 317 -7.42 1.84 0.26
C ASP A 317 -8.69 2.15 1.08
N ALA A 318 -8.81 3.36 1.62
CA ALA A 318 -10.04 3.80 2.30
C ALA A 318 -11.23 3.89 1.35
N ALA A 319 -10.98 4.29 0.09
CA ALA A 319 -12.00 4.47 -0.94
C ALA A 319 -12.19 3.24 -1.83
N TYR A 320 -11.08 2.63 -2.26
CA TYR A 320 -11.10 1.68 -3.39
C TYR A 320 -10.01 0.60 -3.31
N CYS A 321 -9.70 0.09 -2.13
CA CYS A 321 -8.75 -1.01 -1.99
C CYS A 321 -9.00 -2.09 -3.05
N ALA A 322 -7.97 -2.40 -3.85
CA ALA A 322 -8.07 -3.39 -4.91
C ALA A 322 -7.64 -4.80 -4.47
N SER A 323 -7.21 -4.95 -3.24
CA SER A 323 -6.54 -6.09 -2.61
C SER A 323 -5.05 -6.22 -2.97
N PRO A 324 -4.23 -6.82 -2.09
CA PRO A 324 -2.83 -7.11 -2.40
C PRO A 324 -2.63 -8.01 -3.63
N ILE A 325 -3.62 -8.84 -3.96
CA ILE A 325 -3.58 -9.76 -5.12
C ILE A 325 -3.46 -9.01 -6.45
N SER A 326 -4.03 -7.80 -6.52
CA SER A 326 -3.98 -6.98 -7.74
C SER A 326 -2.59 -6.39 -8.01
N GLY A 327 -1.74 -6.25 -6.97
CA GLY A 327 -0.46 -5.53 -7.05
C GLY A 327 -0.58 -4.03 -7.38
N MET A 328 -1.79 -3.45 -7.36
CA MET A 328 -2.07 -2.09 -7.83
C MET A 328 -2.31 -1.07 -6.71
N GLY A 329 -2.34 -1.49 -5.44
CA GLY A 329 -2.74 -0.62 -4.32
C GLY A 329 -1.89 0.65 -4.22
N THR A 330 -0.57 0.53 -4.31
CA THR A 330 0.37 1.66 -4.24
C THR A 330 0.18 2.62 -5.42
N THR A 331 0.08 2.07 -6.63
CA THR A 331 -0.21 2.87 -7.85
C THR A 331 -1.51 3.64 -7.71
N LEU A 332 -2.60 2.99 -7.26
CA LEU A 332 -3.89 3.64 -7.05
C LEU A 332 -3.84 4.73 -5.97
N ALA A 333 -3.06 4.54 -4.91
CA ALA A 333 -2.88 5.53 -3.86
C ALA A 333 -2.15 6.79 -4.38
N LEU A 334 -1.06 6.61 -5.13
CA LEU A 334 -0.28 7.72 -5.71
C LEU A 334 -1.08 8.48 -6.77
N VAL A 335 -1.68 7.76 -7.73
CA VAL A 335 -2.48 8.38 -8.80
C VAL A 335 -3.71 9.07 -8.21
N GLY A 336 -4.39 8.44 -7.26
CA GLY A 336 -5.53 9.04 -6.58
C GLY A 336 -5.19 10.32 -5.83
N ALA A 337 -4.03 10.37 -5.15
CA ALA A 337 -3.55 11.56 -4.47
C ALA A 337 -3.28 12.71 -5.45
N TYR A 338 -2.63 12.40 -6.58
CA TYR A 338 -2.35 13.36 -7.65
C TYR A 338 -3.65 13.88 -8.29
N THR A 339 -4.58 12.98 -8.64
CA THR A 339 -5.85 13.32 -9.27
C THR A 339 -6.75 14.14 -8.34
N LEU A 340 -6.82 13.78 -7.04
CA LEU A 340 -7.62 14.53 -6.06
C LEU A 340 -7.05 15.94 -5.87
N ALA A 341 -5.72 16.06 -5.74
CA ALA A 341 -5.06 17.37 -5.66
C ALA A 341 -5.37 18.22 -6.89
N GLY A 342 -5.21 17.66 -8.09
CA GLY A 342 -5.51 18.35 -9.35
C GLY A 342 -6.95 18.80 -9.47
N SER A 343 -7.90 17.93 -9.08
CA SER A 343 -9.33 18.27 -9.09
C SER A 343 -9.66 19.42 -8.12
N LEU A 344 -9.07 19.43 -6.93
CA LEU A 344 -9.23 20.52 -5.97
C LEU A 344 -8.64 21.84 -6.48
N VAL A 345 -7.50 21.79 -7.18
CA VAL A 345 -6.88 22.98 -7.79
C VAL A 345 -7.71 23.54 -8.93
N GLN A 346 -8.32 22.68 -9.75
CA GLN A 346 -9.18 23.11 -10.85
C GLN A 346 -10.54 23.64 -10.38
N HIS A 347 -11.01 23.24 -9.20
CA HIS A 347 -12.28 23.67 -8.62
C HIS A 347 -12.12 24.19 -7.18
N PRO A 348 -11.36 25.26 -6.95
CA PRO A 348 -10.94 25.68 -5.60
C PRO A 348 -12.09 26.11 -4.69
N LEU A 349 -13.24 26.46 -5.24
CA LEU A 349 -14.43 26.91 -4.49
C LEU A 349 -15.61 25.92 -4.55
N ASP A 350 -15.45 24.84 -5.29
CA ASP A 350 -16.50 23.85 -5.54
C ASP A 350 -15.96 22.46 -5.27
N HIS A 351 -15.95 22.10 -3.99
CA HIS A 351 -15.45 20.80 -3.55
C HIS A 351 -16.30 19.63 -4.09
N GLU A 352 -17.60 19.83 -4.31
CA GLU A 352 -18.48 18.79 -4.85
C GLU A 352 -18.04 18.44 -6.28
N ARG A 353 -17.83 19.44 -7.10
CA ARG A 353 -17.35 19.28 -8.48
C ARG A 353 -15.93 18.70 -8.52
N ALA A 354 -15.05 19.13 -7.60
CA ALA A 354 -13.71 18.56 -7.48
C ALA A 354 -13.77 17.05 -7.15
N PHE A 355 -14.62 16.65 -6.24
CA PHE A 355 -14.76 15.25 -5.84
C PHE A 355 -15.43 14.41 -6.93
N GLU A 356 -16.40 14.96 -7.64
CA GLU A 356 -17.04 14.29 -8.77
C GLU A 356 -16.06 14.05 -9.93
N GLN A 357 -15.23 15.03 -10.25
CA GLN A 357 -14.15 14.89 -11.22
C GLN A 357 -13.14 13.82 -10.81
N TYR A 358 -12.63 13.90 -9.57
CA TYR A 358 -11.73 12.90 -9.02
C TYR A 358 -12.31 11.49 -9.13
N GLU A 359 -13.54 11.29 -8.70
CA GLU A 359 -14.21 10.00 -8.76
C GLU A 359 -14.33 9.49 -10.21
N THR A 360 -14.79 10.35 -11.12
CA THR A 360 -14.96 10.02 -12.55
C THR A 360 -13.65 9.55 -13.17
N MET A 361 -12.55 10.22 -12.88
CA MET A 361 -11.22 9.89 -13.41
C MET A 361 -10.67 8.59 -12.80
N MET A 362 -10.89 8.34 -11.51
CA MET A 362 -10.35 7.18 -10.82
C MET A 362 -11.15 5.89 -11.09
N ARG A 363 -12.45 5.94 -11.28
CA ARG A 363 -13.32 4.76 -11.40
C ARG A 363 -12.89 3.74 -12.47
N PRO A 364 -12.51 4.11 -13.70
CA PRO A 364 -12.10 3.13 -14.71
C PRO A 364 -10.87 2.32 -14.27
N THR A 365 -9.87 3.00 -13.70
CA THR A 365 -8.63 2.38 -13.23
C THR A 365 -8.89 1.49 -12.01
N VAL A 366 -9.70 1.95 -11.07
CA VAL A 366 -10.14 1.18 -9.90
C VAL A 366 -10.89 -0.08 -10.31
N ALA A 367 -11.87 0.02 -11.21
CA ALA A 367 -12.65 -1.12 -11.69
C ALA A 367 -11.76 -2.18 -12.36
N LYS A 368 -10.77 -1.73 -13.15
CA LYS A 368 -9.77 -2.63 -13.76
C LYS A 368 -8.90 -3.32 -12.71
N ALA A 369 -8.40 -2.59 -11.72
CA ALA A 369 -7.55 -3.12 -10.66
C ALA A 369 -8.29 -4.09 -9.72
N GLN A 370 -9.60 -3.88 -9.51
CA GLN A 370 -10.44 -4.75 -8.69
C GLN A 370 -10.93 -6.00 -9.42
N LYS A 371 -10.72 -6.10 -10.74
CA LYS A 371 -11.10 -7.27 -11.52
C LYS A 371 -10.06 -8.37 -11.36
N LEU A 372 -10.31 -9.29 -10.43
CA LEU A 372 -9.47 -10.48 -10.24
C LEU A 372 -9.82 -11.57 -11.27
N ALA A 373 -8.82 -12.39 -11.60
CA ALA A 373 -9.06 -13.58 -12.43
C ALA A 373 -10.06 -14.51 -11.73
N PRO A 374 -10.93 -15.21 -12.50
CA PRO A 374 -11.91 -16.14 -11.93
C PRO A 374 -11.24 -17.18 -11.02
N GLY A 375 -11.82 -17.40 -9.85
CA GLY A 375 -11.32 -18.38 -8.87
C GLY A 375 -10.18 -17.87 -7.96
N MET A 376 -9.65 -16.67 -8.18
CA MET A 376 -8.63 -16.11 -7.27
C MET A 376 -9.23 -15.61 -5.95
N PRO A 377 -8.53 -15.82 -4.81
CA PRO A 377 -7.23 -16.48 -4.61
C PRO A 377 -7.31 -18.02 -4.47
N TRP A 378 -8.51 -18.60 -4.47
CA TRP A 378 -8.76 -20.02 -4.16
C TRP A 378 -8.06 -20.99 -5.10
N LEU A 379 -7.97 -20.64 -6.39
CA LEU A 379 -7.38 -21.49 -7.43
C LEU A 379 -5.89 -21.80 -7.18
N ILE A 380 -5.15 -20.81 -6.68
CA ILE A 380 -3.70 -20.95 -6.42
C ILE A 380 -3.39 -21.41 -4.99
N HIS A 381 -4.40 -21.77 -4.20
CA HIS A 381 -4.25 -22.30 -2.85
C HIS A 381 -5.01 -23.62 -2.70
N PRO A 382 -4.45 -24.72 -3.21
CA PRO A 382 -5.11 -26.02 -3.15
C PRO A 382 -5.33 -26.53 -1.72
N GLU A 383 -6.39 -27.29 -1.52
CA GLU A 383 -6.75 -27.85 -0.22
C GLU A 383 -5.94 -29.13 0.09
N THR A 384 -5.67 -29.94 -0.94
CA THR A 384 -5.05 -31.27 -0.79
C THR A 384 -3.58 -31.25 -1.21
N ALA A 385 -2.79 -32.20 -0.68
CA ALA A 385 -1.40 -32.39 -1.09
C ALA A 385 -1.29 -32.71 -2.59
N TRP A 386 -2.23 -33.51 -3.13
CA TRP A 386 -2.29 -33.82 -4.55
C TRP A 386 -2.58 -32.56 -5.39
N GLY A 387 -3.46 -31.69 -4.92
CA GLY A 387 -3.75 -30.42 -5.58
C GLY A 387 -2.53 -29.50 -5.60
N VAL A 388 -1.76 -29.43 -4.53
CA VAL A 388 -0.48 -28.67 -4.48
C VAL A 388 0.51 -29.26 -5.48
N TRP A 389 0.69 -30.59 -5.49
CA TRP A 389 1.55 -31.27 -6.46
C TRP A 389 1.11 -30.99 -7.90
N PHE A 390 -0.18 -31.12 -8.20
CA PHE A 390 -0.73 -30.86 -9.54
C PHE A 390 -0.50 -29.42 -9.98
N MET A 391 -0.73 -28.44 -9.10
CA MET A 391 -0.47 -27.03 -9.36
C MET A 391 1.02 -26.80 -9.70
N HIS A 392 1.94 -27.40 -8.95
CA HIS A 392 3.37 -27.29 -9.21
C HIS A 392 3.76 -27.99 -10.52
N ALA A 393 3.23 -29.19 -10.79
CA ALA A 393 3.50 -29.91 -12.03
C ALA A 393 2.97 -29.16 -13.26
N LEU A 394 1.76 -28.59 -13.16
CA LEU A 394 1.20 -27.74 -14.21
C LEU A 394 2.04 -26.48 -14.42
N GLY A 395 2.46 -25.81 -13.34
CA GLY A 395 3.36 -24.65 -13.41
C GLY A 395 4.68 -25.01 -14.09
N TRP A 396 5.30 -26.10 -13.67
CA TRP A 396 6.54 -26.60 -14.29
C TRP A 396 6.34 -26.87 -15.80
N MET A 397 5.28 -27.55 -16.17
CA MET A 397 4.97 -27.84 -17.58
C MET A 397 4.79 -26.55 -18.38
N LEU A 398 4.05 -25.58 -17.85
CA LEU A 398 3.76 -24.32 -18.56
C LEU A 398 5.01 -23.43 -18.67
N PHE A 399 5.79 -23.29 -17.62
CA PHE A 399 6.90 -22.35 -17.56
C PHE A 399 8.20 -22.95 -18.13
N GLU A 400 8.54 -24.19 -17.76
CA GLU A 400 9.82 -24.80 -18.12
C GLU A 400 9.75 -25.56 -19.46
N VAL A 401 8.64 -26.27 -19.75
CA VAL A 401 8.51 -27.09 -20.95
C VAL A 401 7.91 -26.29 -22.11
N CYS A 402 6.77 -25.61 -21.88
CA CYS A 402 6.09 -24.87 -22.94
C CYS A 402 6.68 -23.46 -23.17
N GLY A 403 7.62 -23.02 -22.33
CA GLY A 403 8.20 -21.67 -22.45
C GLY A 403 7.15 -20.57 -22.37
N LEU A 404 6.08 -20.79 -21.60
CA LEU A 404 4.93 -19.87 -21.52
C LEU A 404 5.36 -18.46 -21.00
N TYR A 405 6.50 -18.38 -20.32
CA TYR A 405 7.10 -17.08 -19.98
C TYR A 405 7.47 -16.27 -21.24
N LEU A 406 7.91 -16.93 -22.34
CA LEU A 406 8.17 -16.30 -23.64
C LEU A 406 6.84 -15.89 -24.32
N LEU A 407 5.77 -16.63 -24.07
CA LEU A 407 4.43 -16.28 -24.55
C LEU A 407 3.81 -15.17 -23.69
N ALA A 408 3.97 -15.20 -22.38
CA ALA A 408 3.55 -14.13 -21.47
C ALA A 408 4.25 -12.81 -21.78
N ALA A 409 5.51 -12.85 -22.22
CA ALA A 409 6.25 -11.69 -22.72
C ALA A 409 5.63 -11.11 -24.02
N ARG A 410 4.91 -11.93 -24.81
CA ARG A 410 4.15 -11.49 -25.98
C ARG A 410 2.75 -10.92 -25.65
N PHE A 411 2.11 -11.38 -24.60
CA PHE A 411 0.92 -10.77 -24.04
C PHE A 411 1.35 -9.61 -23.14
N LYS A 412 1.60 -8.44 -23.74
CA LYS A 412 1.92 -7.21 -23.04
C LYS A 412 0.85 -6.96 -21.98
N GLY A 413 1.17 -7.26 -20.73
CA GLY A 413 0.42 -6.74 -19.60
C GLY A 413 0.45 -5.21 -19.59
N PRO A 414 -0.27 -4.54 -18.71
CA PRO A 414 -0.14 -3.08 -18.59
C PRO A 414 1.34 -2.76 -18.36
N PRO A 415 1.89 -1.73 -19.06
CA PRO A 415 3.30 -1.41 -18.98
C PRO A 415 3.71 -1.14 -17.53
N ALA A 416 4.84 -1.71 -17.11
CA ALA A 416 5.44 -1.36 -15.83
C ALA A 416 6.08 0.02 -15.89
N ASN A 417 6.41 0.48 -17.10
CA ASN A 417 6.91 1.81 -17.39
C ASN A 417 5.84 2.88 -17.21
N GLU A 418 6.29 4.13 -17.16
CA GLU A 418 5.46 5.29 -16.97
C GLU A 418 4.31 5.37 -17.98
N VAL A 419 3.13 5.63 -17.45
CA VAL A 419 1.93 5.94 -18.22
C VAL A 419 1.59 7.40 -17.95
N PRO A 420 1.33 8.22 -18.98
CA PRO A 420 0.97 9.62 -18.81
C PRO A 420 -0.21 9.77 -17.83
N VAL A 421 -0.17 10.83 -17.04
CA VAL A 421 -1.27 11.33 -16.21
C VAL A 421 -1.62 12.72 -16.70
N ASP A 422 -2.81 13.20 -16.36
CA ASP A 422 -3.19 14.57 -16.69
C ASP A 422 -2.22 15.56 -16.06
N ASP A 423 -2.03 16.71 -16.72
CA ASP A 423 -1.16 17.75 -16.19
C ASP A 423 -1.99 18.83 -15.48
N TYR A 424 -1.68 19.06 -14.20
CA TYR A 424 -2.36 20.05 -13.35
C TYR A 424 -1.49 21.28 -13.06
N GLU A 425 -0.40 21.47 -13.82
CA GLU A 425 0.50 22.62 -13.69
C GLU A 425 1.09 22.79 -12.28
N PHE A 426 1.28 21.68 -11.54
CA PHE A 426 1.98 21.73 -10.26
C PHE A 426 3.44 22.14 -10.48
N ARG A 427 3.99 22.90 -9.54
CA ARG A 427 5.41 23.23 -9.54
C ARG A 427 6.25 21.95 -9.56
N GLU A 428 7.19 21.87 -10.50
CA GLU A 428 8.08 20.74 -10.64
C GLU A 428 9.05 20.64 -9.44
N LEU A 429 9.34 19.42 -9.06
CA LEU A 429 10.33 19.08 -8.05
C LEU A 429 11.52 18.39 -8.70
N GLU A 430 12.71 18.81 -8.32
CA GLU A 430 13.94 18.11 -8.67
C GLU A 430 13.98 16.73 -8.00
N ASP A 431 14.59 15.75 -8.67
CA ASP A 431 14.77 14.41 -8.13
C ASP A 431 15.77 14.48 -6.96
N LYS A 432 15.33 14.01 -5.79
CA LYS A 432 16.20 13.85 -4.63
C LYS A 432 17.18 12.70 -4.89
N GLY A 433 18.45 13.02 -5.12
CA GLY A 433 19.52 12.03 -5.12
C GLY A 433 19.52 11.20 -3.83
N CYS A 434 20.11 10.00 -3.91
CA CYS A 434 20.09 9.02 -2.83
C CYS A 434 20.79 9.52 -1.55
N VAL A 435 20.03 9.69 -0.45
CA VAL A 435 20.59 9.99 0.89
C VAL A 435 21.53 8.87 1.40
N ARG A 436 21.47 7.63 0.85
CA ARG A 436 22.40 6.55 1.20
C ARG A 436 23.85 6.80 0.78
N GLU A 437 24.12 7.63 -0.23
CA GLU A 437 25.50 7.96 -0.63
C GLU A 437 26.18 8.85 0.40
N VAL A 438 25.47 9.78 1.02
CA VAL A 438 26.01 10.68 2.06
C VAL A 438 26.45 9.94 3.32
N GLN A 439 25.80 8.82 3.66
CA GLN A 439 26.18 8.00 4.83
C GLN A 439 27.34 7.03 4.58
N LYS A 440 27.67 6.72 3.31
CA LYS A 440 28.85 5.92 2.97
C LYS A 440 30.13 6.73 2.93
N GLU A 441 30.05 8.03 2.62
CA GLU A 441 31.22 8.93 2.62
C GLU A 441 31.59 9.44 4.02
N GLN A 442 30.71 9.24 5.04
CA GLN A 442 30.96 9.63 6.43
C GLN A 442 31.35 8.46 7.36
N ARG A 443 31.59 7.26 6.83
CA ARG A 443 32.15 6.09 7.52
C ARG A 443 33.44 5.65 6.85
#